data_6386bb0b2d8ec3ae013d19c37c11db7d
#
_entry.id   6386bb0b2d8ec3ae013d19c37c11db7d
#
_cell.length_a   1.000
_cell.length_b   1.000
_cell.length_c   1.000
_cell.angle_alpha   90.00
_cell.angle_beta   90.00
_cell.angle_gamma   90.00
#
_symmetry.space_group_name_H-M   'P 1'
#
loop_
_entity.id
_entity.type
_entity.pdbx_description
1 polymer ?
#
loop_
_entity_poly.entity_id
_entity_poly.type
_entity_poly.pdbx_seq_one_letter_code
_entity_poly.pdbx_strand_id
1 'polypeptide(L)'
;MTLTCVLVWTLLCCCFTGKSRGQVTVTQSAAQRSAPGGTVTITCSTSQDVRYIGVFYLLSWYQQKEPAAPKLLIYAADQRESGIPDRFSGSGSKTDFTLTIRGVQAEDAAVYYCMSFHVINSQSVSLWWTLGGGTRLEVDLGPVPPSLTVLPPSKEELQKGQATLLCLADRGFPSDWTLSWKVDKQNRDSSEQSRSTALLQDDGRYSWSSTLRLSVDQWRTAGSVTCEARQGSQNPVTHTLSTNQCSQS
;
A
#
# COMPACT_ATOMS: atom_id res chain seq x y z
N MET A 1 -54.09 0.37 4.77
CA MET A 1 -52.97 0.68 5.68
C MET A 1 -53.45 1.78 6.61
N THR A 2 -53.64 1.45 7.85
CA THR A 2 -54.29 2.34 8.83
C THR A 2 -53.30 3.43 9.32
N LEU A 3 -53.81 4.60 9.60
CA LEU A 3 -53.09 5.79 10.09
C LEU A 3 -52.13 5.47 11.25
N THR A 4 -52.46 4.47 12.05
CA THR A 4 -51.61 3.93 13.14
C THR A 4 -50.32 3.30 12.69
N CYS A 5 -50.26 2.62 11.54
CA CYS A 5 -48.99 2.05 11.01
C CYS A 5 -48.02 3.13 10.52
N VAL A 6 -48.54 4.22 9.94
CA VAL A 6 -47.71 5.33 9.46
C VAL A 6 -47.08 6.09 10.66
N LEU A 7 -47.86 6.31 11.72
CA LEU A 7 -47.37 6.96 12.95
C LEU A 7 -46.34 6.12 13.70
N VAL A 8 -46.48 4.79 13.74
CA VAL A 8 -45.48 3.90 14.36
C VAL A 8 -44.19 3.86 13.52
N TRP A 9 -44.29 3.88 12.17
CA TRP A 9 -43.13 3.91 11.30
C TRP A 9 -42.35 5.25 11.38
N THR A 10 -43.07 6.39 11.46
CA THR A 10 -42.43 7.70 11.63
C THR A 10 -41.79 7.84 13.00
N LEU A 11 -42.37 7.32 14.07
CA LEU A 11 -41.75 7.29 15.41
C LEU A 11 -40.49 6.39 15.45
N LEU A 12 -40.55 5.21 14.80
CA LEU A 12 -39.36 4.35 14.68
C LEU A 12 -38.22 5.01 13.87
N CYS A 13 -38.53 5.69 12.75
CA CYS A 13 -37.51 6.40 11.97
C CYS A 13 -36.89 7.59 12.73
N CYS A 14 -37.66 8.30 13.56
CA CYS A 14 -37.13 9.41 14.38
C CYS A 14 -36.20 8.94 15.51
N CYS A 15 -36.33 7.69 15.98
CA CYS A 15 -35.45 7.12 17.01
C CYS A 15 -34.04 6.77 16.47
N PHE A 16 -33.87 6.65 15.14
CA PHE A 16 -32.58 6.32 14.53
C PHE A 16 -31.78 7.53 14.02
N THR A 17 -32.30 8.75 14.12
CA THR A 17 -31.56 9.98 13.81
C THR A 17 -30.75 10.51 15.00
N GLY A 18 -30.53 9.71 16.03
CA GLY A 18 -29.61 10.00 17.10
C GLY A 18 -28.19 10.09 16.51
N LYS A 19 -27.68 11.32 16.28
CA LYS A 19 -26.25 11.57 16.12
C LYS A 19 -25.58 10.81 17.25
N SER A 20 -24.78 9.79 16.93
CA SER A 20 -23.95 9.06 17.89
C SER A 20 -23.01 10.09 18.55
N ARG A 21 -23.45 10.66 19.68
CA ARG A 21 -22.67 11.56 20.50
C ARG A 21 -21.62 10.70 21.21
N GLY A 22 -20.40 10.65 20.64
CA GLY A 22 -19.30 9.99 21.33
C GLY A 22 -18.32 9.25 20.45
N GLN A 23 -18.51 9.17 19.13
CA GLN A 23 -17.49 8.55 18.27
C GLN A 23 -16.24 9.44 18.25
N VAL A 24 -15.14 8.94 18.79
CA VAL A 24 -13.84 9.60 18.69
C VAL A 24 -13.33 9.44 17.27
N THR A 25 -12.92 10.54 16.67
CA THR A 25 -12.24 10.51 15.36
C THR A 25 -10.75 10.73 15.55
N VAL A 26 -9.96 10.02 14.74
CA VAL A 26 -8.50 10.14 14.68
C VAL A 26 -8.13 10.61 13.29
N THR A 27 -7.40 11.71 13.22
CA THR A 27 -6.91 12.29 11.97
C THR A 27 -5.39 12.21 11.95
N GLN A 28 -4.83 11.65 10.89
CA GLN A 28 -3.40 11.60 10.65
C GLN A 28 -3.00 12.55 9.52
N SER A 29 -1.72 12.96 9.51
CA SER A 29 -1.14 13.75 8.43
C SER A 29 -1.28 13.03 7.08
N ALA A 30 -1.31 13.82 6.00
CA ALA A 30 -1.28 13.31 4.63
C ALA A 30 0.00 12.50 4.36
N ALA A 31 0.02 11.80 3.21
CA ALA A 31 1.20 11.08 2.75
C ALA A 31 2.46 11.96 2.77
N GLN A 32 3.57 11.40 3.19
CA GLN A 32 4.87 12.05 3.33
C GLN A 32 5.86 11.47 2.33
N ARG A 33 6.78 12.32 1.86
CA ARG A 33 7.91 11.90 1.03
C ARG A 33 9.20 12.49 1.59
N SER A 34 10.25 11.70 1.67
CA SER A 34 11.56 12.12 2.20
C SER A 34 12.68 11.48 1.42
N ALA A 35 13.77 12.21 1.19
CA ALA A 35 15.02 11.59 0.75
C ALA A 35 15.63 10.74 1.88
N PRO A 36 16.46 9.73 1.55
CA PRO A 36 17.25 9.01 2.54
C PRO A 36 18.08 9.97 3.41
N GLY A 37 18.17 9.71 4.71
CA GLY A 37 18.84 10.56 5.68
C GLY A 37 18.02 11.75 6.19
N GLY A 38 16.84 12.01 5.60
CA GLY A 38 15.95 13.10 6.02
C GLY A 38 15.24 12.82 7.35
N THR A 39 14.43 13.76 7.78
CA THR A 39 13.56 13.63 8.96
C THR A 39 12.11 13.77 8.56
N VAL A 40 11.27 12.85 9.03
CA VAL A 40 9.83 12.86 8.80
C VAL A 40 9.12 12.95 10.15
N THR A 41 8.06 13.75 10.20
CA THR A 41 7.16 13.86 11.36
C THR A 41 5.75 13.54 10.91
N ILE A 42 5.17 12.49 11.45
CA ILE A 42 3.79 12.07 11.21
C ILE A 42 2.95 12.50 12.42
N THR A 43 1.87 13.23 12.15
CA THR A 43 0.97 13.72 13.19
C THR A 43 -0.27 12.84 13.32
N CYS A 44 -0.78 12.76 14.54
CA CYS A 44 -2.00 12.07 14.90
C CYS A 44 -2.79 12.95 15.85
N SER A 45 -3.97 13.44 15.42
CA SER A 45 -4.85 14.27 16.24
C SER A 45 -6.15 13.53 16.50
N THR A 46 -6.61 13.58 17.76
CA THR A 46 -7.85 12.95 18.20
C THR A 46 -8.90 13.99 18.57
N SER A 47 -10.17 13.71 18.32
CA SER A 47 -11.27 14.65 18.64
C SER A 47 -11.57 14.78 20.14
N GLN A 48 -10.99 13.91 20.97
CA GLN A 48 -11.10 13.88 22.42
C GLN A 48 -9.76 13.42 23.02
N ASP A 49 -9.52 13.81 24.29
CA ASP A 49 -8.29 13.44 24.97
C ASP A 49 -8.10 11.92 24.99
N VAL A 50 -6.89 11.49 24.64
CA VAL A 50 -6.45 10.12 24.79
C VAL A 50 -6.37 9.78 26.28
N ARG A 51 -6.75 8.57 26.67
CA ARG A 51 -6.72 8.12 28.07
C ARG A 51 -5.31 8.22 28.65
N TYR A 52 -5.21 8.98 29.74
CA TYR A 52 -4.00 9.08 30.57
C TYR A 52 -4.15 8.21 31.81
N ILE A 53 -3.15 7.39 32.13
CA ILE A 53 -3.15 6.51 33.31
C ILE A 53 -1.99 6.81 34.24
N GLY A 54 -1.96 8.07 34.74
CA GLY A 54 -1.07 8.51 35.82
C GLY A 54 0.36 8.84 35.41
N VAL A 55 0.91 8.17 34.37
CA VAL A 55 2.30 8.34 33.91
C VAL A 55 2.43 8.41 32.38
N PHE A 56 1.46 7.88 31.63
CA PHE A 56 1.52 7.85 30.18
C PHE A 56 0.15 7.86 29.50
N TYR A 57 0.11 8.27 28.23
CA TYR A 57 -1.07 8.24 27.37
C TYR A 57 -1.19 6.90 26.66
N LEU A 58 -2.40 6.37 26.55
CA LEU A 58 -2.65 5.09 25.87
C LEU A 58 -2.79 5.34 24.34
N LEU A 59 -1.66 5.64 23.72
CA LEU A 59 -1.52 5.79 22.28
C LEU A 59 -0.31 4.99 21.82
N SER A 60 -0.45 4.34 20.68
CA SER A 60 0.59 3.51 20.08
C SER A 60 0.74 3.81 18.59
N TRP A 61 1.95 3.62 18.07
CA TRP A 61 2.27 3.73 16.67
C TRP A 61 2.66 2.39 16.09
N TYR A 62 2.15 2.11 14.90
CA TYR A 62 2.41 0.89 14.14
C TYR A 62 2.95 1.20 12.75
N GLN A 63 3.82 0.34 12.25
CA GLN A 63 4.28 0.33 10.87
C GLN A 63 3.68 -0.89 10.16
N GLN A 64 3.17 -0.69 8.95
CA GLN A 64 2.68 -1.77 8.11
C GLN A 64 3.33 -1.72 6.73
N LYS A 65 3.96 -2.81 6.34
CA LYS A 65 4.42 -3.11 4.99
C LYS A 65 3.55 -4.23 4.44
N GLU A 66 2.72 -3.92 3.46
CA GLU A 66 1.86 -4.96 2.86
C GLU A 66 2.72 -6.01 2.13
N PRO A 67 2.36 -7.30 2.23
CA PRO A 67 1.14 -7.86 2.84
C PRO A 67 1.28 -8.21 4.34
N ALA A 68 2.35 -7.80 5.01
CA ALA A 68 2.61 -8.16 6.40
C ALA A 68 1.65 -7.51 7.40
N ALA A 69 1.50 -8.12 8.57
CA ALA A 69 0.76 -7.56 9.68
C ALA A 69 1.44 -6.28 10.23
N PRO A 70 0.67 -5.33 10.81
CA PRO A 70 1.24 -4.16 11.46
C PRO A 70 2.20 -4.53 12.58
N LYS A 71 3.36 -3.85 12.64
CA LYS A 71 4.40 -4.01 13.66
C LYS A 71 4.32 -2.84 14.64
N LEU A 72 4.28 -3.11 15.94
CA LEU A 72 4.35 -2.09 16.98
C LEU A 72 5.72 -1.40 16.97
N LEU A 73 5.73 -0.07 16.98
CA LEU A 73 6.94 0.76 17.07
C LEU A 73 7.07 1.46 18.40
N ILE A 74 6.00 2.17 18.78
CA ILE A 74 5.94 3.01 20.00
C ILE A 74 4.66 2.65 20.76
N TYR A 75 4.73 2.51 22.05
CA TYR A 75 3.60 2.38 22.96
C TYR A 75 3.64 3.48 24.03
N ALA A 76 2.55 3.66 24.77
CA ALA A 76 2.47 4.67 25.84
C ALA A 76 2.87 6.09 25.38
N ALA A 77 2.65 6.41 24.10
CA ALA A 77 2.97 7.65 23.37
C ALA A 77 4.46 7.88 23.08
N ASP A 78 5.38 7.48 23.94
CA ASP A 78 6.82 7.79 23.83
C ASP A 78 7.76 6.59 24.09
N GLN A 79 7.22 5.45 24.52
CA GLN A 79 8.04 4.26 24.81
C GLN A 79 8.28 3.45 23.55
N ARG A 80 9.55 3.26 23.19
CA ARG A 80 9.94 2.46 22.02
C ARG A 80 9.90 0.97 22.35
N GLU A 81 9.28 0.18 21.47
CA GLU A 81 9.24 -1.27 21.59
C GLU A 81 10.64 -1.87 21.41
N SER A 82 10.87 -3.02 22.06
CA SER A 82 12.15 -3.73 21.99
C SER A 82 12.50 -4.09 20.55
N GLY A 83 13.76 -3.86 20.16
CA GLY A 83 14.24 -4.13 18.80
C GLY A 83 13.85 -3.08 17.74
N ILE A 84 13.16 -1.99 18.12
CA ILE A 84 12.90 -0.87 17.22
C ILE A 84 14.09 0.09 17.23
N PRO A 85 14.62 0.51 16.06
CA PRO A 85 15.74 1.44 15.96
C PRO A 85 15.48 2.79 16.65
N ASP A 86 16.53 3.41 17.17
CA ASP A 86 16.48 4.69 17.91
C ASP A 86 16.10 5.89 17.05
N ARG A 87 16.15 5.76 15.72
CA ARG A 87 15.66 6.78 14.79
C ARG A 87 14.15 7.01 14.88
N PHE A 88 13.37 6.08 15.46
CA PHE A 88 11.96 6.23 15.73
C PHE A 88 11.73 6.79 17.14
N SER A 89 10.94 7.85 17.25
CA SER A 89 10.56 8.43 18.53
C SER A 89 9.13 8.95 18.49
N GLY A 90 8.39 8.70 19.58
CA GLY A 90 7.05 9.21 19.77
C GLY A 90 7.04 10.36 20.77
N SER A 91 6.10 11.27 20.64
CA SER A 91 5.83 12.33 21.60
C SER A 91 4.37 12.80 21.48
N GLY A 92 3.94 13.59 22.45
CA GLY A 92 2.61 14.19 22.41
C GLY A 92 1.85 14.04 23.73
N SER A 93 0.70 14.68 23.79
CA SER A 93 -0.18 14.65 24.96
C SER A 93 -1.61 15.02 24.56
N LYS A 94 -2.57 14.60 25.38
CA LYS A 94 -3.99 14.91 25.23
C LYS A 94 -4.55 14.47 23.90
N THR A 95 -4.61 15.40 22.93
CA THR A 95 -5.19 15.19 21.61
C THR A 95 -4.16 15.10 20.50
N ASP A 96 -2.92 15.55 20.72
CA ASP A 96 -1.93 15.76 19.67
C ASP A 96 -0.67 14.94 19.91
N PHE A 97 -0.36 14.05 18.97
CA PHE A 97 0.76 13.14 19.04
C PHE A 97 1.55 13.13 17.74
N THR A 98 2.82 12.80 17.86
CA THR A 98 3.72 12.75 16.71
C THR A 98 4.60 11.51 16.76
N LEU A 99 4.84 10.92 15.58
CA LEU A 99 5.91 9.97 15.33
C LEU A 99 6.98 10.68 14.51
N THR A 100 8.20 10.72 15.02
CA THR A 100 9.36 11.30 14.31
C THR A 100 10.32 10.19 13.90
N ILE A 101 10.71 10.20 12.63
CA ILE A 101 11.70 9.28 12.05
C ILE A 101 12.88 10.15 11.60
N ARG A 102 14.05 9.98 12.25
CA ARG A 102 15.27 10.73 11.92
C ARG A 102 16.21 9.84 11.13
N GLY A 103 16.87 10.42 10.11
CA GLY A 103 17.77 9.63 9.27
C GLY A 103 17.02 8.53 8.54
N VAL A 104 15.90 8.90 7.89
CA VAL A 104 15.01 8.00 7.15
C VAL A 104 15.81 7.09 6.22
N GLN A 105 15.51 5.81 6.23
CA GLN A 105 16.13 4.79 5.39
C GLN A 105 15.12 4.21 4.40
N ALA A 106 15.59 3.56 3.35
CA ALA A 106 14.73 3.00 2.30
C ALA A 106 13.70 2.00 2.88
N GLU A 107 14.14 1.18 3.85
CA GLU A 107 13.28 0.23 4.54
C GLU A 107 12.22 0.87 5.45
N ASP A 108 12.26 2.18 5.67
CA ASP A 108 11.21 2.88 6.44
C ASP A 108 9.98 3.23 5.58
N ALA A 109 10.04 3.02 4.27
CA ALA A 109 8.88 3.14 3.38
C ALA A 109 7.78 2.15 3.81
N ALA A 110 6.62 2.70 4.22
CA ALA A 110 5.52 1.92 4.80
C ALA A 110 4.28 2.80 4.99
N VAL A 111 3.20 2.21 5.50
CA VAL A 111 2.07 2.96 6.08
C VAL A 111 2.20 2.94 7.60
N TYR A 112 2.06 4.10 8.20
CA TYR A 112 2.15 4.29 9.66
C TYR A 112 0.78 4.62 10.22
N TYR A 113 0.39 3.91 11.28
CA TYR A 113 -0.89 4.08 11.95
C TYR A 113 -0.70 4.49 13.40
N CYS A 114 -1.48 5.45 13.87
CA CYS A 114 -1.66 5.67 15.30
C CYS A 114 -2.94 4.97 15.78
N MET A 115 -2.88 4.42 16.98
CA MET A 115 -4.03 3.79 17.66
C MET A 115 -4.16 4.38 19.06
N SER A 116 -5.33 4.90 19.37
CA SER A 116 -5.61 5.57 20.64
C SER A 116 -6.72 4.88 21.41
N PHE A 117 -6.64 4.97 22.74
CA PHE A 117 -7.65 4.46 23.65
C PHE A 117 -8.35 5.60 24.38
N HIS A 118 -9.67 5.55 24.41
CA HIS A 118 -10.52 6.55 25.01
C HIS A 118 -11.52 5.96 26.01
N VAL A 119 -11.80 6.73 27.04
CA VAL A 119 -12.85 6.44 28.01
C VAL A 119 -13.88 7.54 27.90
N ILE A 120 -15.05 7.22 27.43
CA ILE A 120 -16.15 8.18 27.30
C ILE A 120 -17.05 8.02 28.52
N ASN A 121 -17.07 9.03 29.41
CA ASN A 121 -17.96 9.11 30.54
C ASN A 121 -19.31 9.68 30.06
N SER A 122 -20.20 8.80 29.58
CA SER A 122 -21.64 9.05 29.55
C SER A 122 -22.27 8.19 30.65
N GLN A 123 -23.57 8.15 30.80
CA GLN A 123 -24.25 7.37 31.88
C GLN A 123 -23.87 5.89 31.94
N SER A 124 -23.09 5.40 30.96
CA SER A 124 -22.34 4.14 30.97
C SER A 124 -20.91 4.38 30.49
N VAL A 125 -19.92 3.75 31.16
CA VAL A 125 -18.52 3.82 30.74
C VAL A 125 -18.34 3.06 29.44
N SER A 126 -18.02 3.77 28.34
CA SER A 126 -17.71 3.18 27.06
C SER A 126 -16.20 3.24 26.82
N LEU A 127 -15.62 2.08 26.50
CA LEU A 127 -14.19 1.92 26.19
C LEU A 127 -14.00 1.78 24.69
N TRP A 128 -13.15 2.60 24.08
CA TRP A 128 -12.97 2.63 22.64
C TRP A 128 -11.50 2.62 22.25
N TRP A 129 -11.15 1.71 21.33
CA TRP A 129 -9.93 1.80 20.56
C TRP A 129 -10.24 2.44 19.22
N THR A 130 -9.46 3.44 18.82
CA THR A 130 -9.63 4.10 17.51
C THR A 130 -8.31 4.06 16.76
N LEU A 131 -8.38 3.55 15.53
CA LEU A 131 -7.25 3.48 14.61
C LEU A 131 -7.33 4.68 13.66
N GLY A 132 -6.20 5.35 13.43
CA GLY A 132 -6.07 6.38 12.41
C GLY A 132 -6.14 5.81 10.99
N GLY A 133 -6.37 6.69 10.02
CA GLY A 133 -6.47 6.30 8.60
C GLY A 133 -5.15 5.87 7.94
N GLY A 134 -4.04 6.04 8.64
CA GLY A 134 -2.70 5.73 8.15
C GLY A 134 -2.06 6.89 7.38
N THR A 135 -0.75 7.01 7.51
CA THR A 135 0.09 7.93 6.73
C THR A 135 1.10 7.12 5.94
N ARG A 136 1.04 7.19 4.61
CA ARG A 136 2.06 6.56 3.75
C ARG A 136 3.33 7.39 3.76
N LEU A 137 4.45 6.77 4.06
CA LEU A 137 5.78 7.31 3.86
C LEU A 137 6.40 6.69 2.61
N GLU A 138 6.78 7.53 1.65
CA GLU A 138 7.59 7.17 0.50
C GLU A 138 9.01 7.70 0.69
N VAL A 139 10.00 6.85 0.51
CA VAL A 139 11.42 7.26 0.56
C VAL A 139 11.92 7.42 -0.86
N ASP A 140 12.30 8.65 -1.21
CA ASP A 140 12.71 9.02 -2.57
C ASP A 140 14.11 8.52 -2.87
N LEU A 141 14.20 7.42 -3.59
CA LEU A 141 15.47 6.82 -4.02
C LEU A 141 15.99 7.40 -5.35
N GLY A 142 15.28 8.40 -5.92
CA GLY A 142 15.50 8.82 -7.30
C GLY A 142 15.05 7.75 -8.30
N PRO A 143 15.12 8.04 -9.60
CA PRO A 143 14.67 7.10 -10.63
C PRO A 143 15.63 5.89 -10.70
N VAL A 144 15.10 4.72 -10.38
CA VAL A 144 15.80 3.42 -10.49
C VAL A 144 15.05 2.55 -11.49
N PRO A 145 15.68 2.18 -12.62
CA PRO A 145 15.04 1.31 -13.59
C PRO A 145 14.86 -0.10 -13.01
N PRO A 146 13.71 -0.77 -13.28
CA PRO A 146 13.50 -2.13 -12.86
C PRO A 146 14.36 -3.12 -13.68
N SER A 147 14.70 -4.26 -13.09
CA SER A 147 15.13 -5.41 -13.89
C SER A 147 13.92 -6.11 -14.48
N LEU A 148 14.00 -6.51 -15.76
CA LEU A 148 12.92 -7.20 -16.44
C LEU A 148 13.27 -8.66 -16.67
N THR A 149 12.29 -9.54 -16.43
CA THR A 149 12.37 -10.97 -16.76
C THR A 149 11.10 -11.37 -17.49
N VAL A 150 11.21 -11.92 -18.68
CA VAL A 150 10.09 -12.48 -19.44
C VAL A 150 10.09 -13.99 -19.30
N LEU A 151 8.99 -14.55 -18.83
CA LEU A 151 8.75 -15.98 -18.71
C LEU A 151 7.89 -16.45 -19.88
N PRO A 152 8.27 -17.55 -20.57
CA PRO A 152 7.52 -18.12 -21.68
C PRO A 152 6.25 -18.83 -21.20
N PRO A 153 5.30 -19.13 -22.12
CA PRO A 153 4.12 -19.93 -21.81
C PRO A 153 4.50 -21.37 -21.45
N SER A 154 3.70 -22.02 -20.61
CA SER A 154 3.91 -23.42 -20.25
C SER A 154 3.53 -24.37 -21.40
N LYS A 155 4.14 -25.58 -21.39
CA LYS A 155 3.82 -26.60 -22.40
C LYS A 155 2.36 -27.04 -22.34
N GLU A 156 1.80 -27.15 -21.15
CA GLU A 156 0.41 -27.55 -20.90
C GLU A 156 -0.59 -26.49 -21.43
N GLU A 157 -0.25 -25.21 -21.32
CA GLU A 157 -1.09 -24.12 -21.84
C GLU A 157 -1.07 -24.10 -23.37
N LEU A 158 0.10 -24.29 -23.97
CA LEU A 158 0.25 -24.35 -25.43
C LEU A 158 -0.56 -25.51 -26.04
N GLN A 159 -0.66 -26.66 -25.35
CA GLN A 159 -1.50 -27.78 -25.79
C GLN A 159 -2.99 -27.46 -25.79
N LYS A 160 -3.41 -26.50 -24.95
CA LYS A 160 -4.80 -26.02 -24.86
C LYS A 160 -5.11 -24.88 -25.86
N GLY A 161 -4.17 -24.50 -26.71
CA GLY A 161 -4.35 -23.48 -27.74
C GLY A 161 -4.11 -22.05 -27.26
N GLN A 162 -3.56 -21.85 -26.08
CA GLN A 162 -3.27 -20.53 -25.49
C GLN A 162 -1.79 -20.36 -25.19
N ALA A 163 -1.33 -19.11 -25.13
CA ALA A 163 0.03 -18.76 -24.75
C ALA A 163 0.01 -17.51 -23.85
N THR A 164 0.27 -17.67 -22.58
CA THR A 164 0.39 -16.56 -21.63
C THR A 164 1.86 -16.33 -21.29
N LEU A 165 2.34 -15.10 -21.55
CA LEU A 165 3.67 -14.65 -21.15
C LEU A 165 3.56 -13.78 -19.91
N LEU A 166 4.56 -13.86 -19.04
CA LEU A 166 4.67 -13.01 -17.86
C LEU A 166 5.94 -12.18 -17.94
N CYS A 167 5.81 -10.87 -17.81
CA CYS A 167 6.92 -9.96 -17.56
C CYS A 167 6.93 -9.56 -16.09
N LEU A 168 7.99 -9.90 -15.39
CA LEU A 168 8.27 -9.44 -14.04
C LEU A 168 9.20 -8.23 -14.12
N ALA A 169 8.78 -7.10 -13.55
CA ALA A 169 9.59 -5.93 -13.32
C ALA A 169 9.94 -5.88 -11.83
N ASP A 170 11.21 -5.92 -11.50
CA ASP A 170 11.69 -6.06 -10.15
C ASP A 170 12.60 -4.90 -9.74
N ARG A 171 12.39 -4.39 -8.49
CA ARG A 171 13.24 -3.38 -7.82
C ARG A 171 13.35 -2.05 -8.55
N GLY A 172 12.27 -1.60 -9.21
CA GLY A 172 12.17 -0.26 -9.82
C GLY A 172 11.72 0.80 -8.82
N PHE A 173 12.06 2.06 -9.09
CA PHE A 173 11.57 3.23 -8.34
C PHE A 173 11.43 4.43 -9.29
N PRO A 174 10.40 5.25 -9.15
CA PRO A 174 9.19 5.06 -8.32
C PRO A 174 8.23 3.98 -8.89
N SER A 175 7.01 3.89 -8.34
CA SER A 175 6.04 2.85 -8.72
C SER A 175 5.32 3.09 -10.05
N ASP A 176 5.52 4.23 -10.69
CA ASP A 176 4.80 4.69 -11.91
C ASP A 176 5.44 4.26 -13.24
N TRP A 177 6.40 3.35 -13.21
CA TRP A 177 6.91 2.72 -14.43
C TRP A 177 5.79 1.97 -15.15
N THR A 178 5.68 2.15 -16.48
CA THR A 178 4.69 1.47 -17.32
C THR A 178 5.33 0.31 -18.04
N LEU A 179 4.65 -0.86 -18.05
CA LEU A 179 5.05 -2.01 -18.84
C LEU A 179 4.22 -2.05 -20.14
N SER A 180 4.88 -2.36 -21.24
CA SER A 180 4.24 -2.57 -22.55
C SER A 180 4.89 -3.75 -23.28
N TRP A 181 4.15 -4.35 -24.21
CA TRP A 181 4.59 -5.50 -24.94
C TRP A 181 4.72 -5.23 -26.44
N LYS A 182 5.72 -5.83 -27.05
CA LYS A 182 5.94 -5.84 -28.50
C LYS A 182 6.12 -7.29 -28.97
N VAL A 183 5.45 -7.64 -30.06
CA VAL A 183 5.66 -8.89 -30.78
C VAL A 183 6.21 -8.53 -32.14
N ASP A 184 7.38 -9.07 -32.49
CA ASP A 184 8.11 -8.73 -33.72
C ASP A 184 8.26 -7.22 -33.94
N LYS A 185 8.60 -6.48 -32.85
CA LYS A 185 8.76 -5.02 -32.80
C LYS A 185 7.46 -4.21 -32.95
N GLN A 186 6.29 -4.87 -33.08
CA GLN A 186 4.99 -4.20 -33.11
C GLN A 186 4.35 -4.15 -31.72
N ASN A 187 3.83 -2.99 -31.34
CA ASN A 187 3.13 -2.85 -30.07
C ASN A 187 1.85 -3.69 -30.06
N ARG A 188 1.57 -4.31 -28.92
CA ARG A 188 0.33 -5.06 -28.68
C ARG A 188 -0.71 -4.20 -27.99
N ASP A 189 -1.97 -4.49 -28.29
CA ASP A 189 -3.10 -3.77 -27.74
C ASP A 189 -3.24 -4.07 -26.22
N SER A 190 -3.74 -3.09 -25.48
CA SER A 190 -3.99 -3.19 -24.04
C SER A 190 -5.03 -4.25 -23.67
N SER A 191 -5.91 -4.65 -24.58
CA SER A 191 -6.92 -5.69 -24.36
C SER A 191 -6.34 -7.10 -24.15
N GLU A 192 -5.14 -7.35 -24.66
CA GLU A 192 -4.41 -8.62 -24.50
C GLU A 192 -3.52 -8.64 -23.24
N GLN A 193 -3.46 -7.54 -22.50
CA GLN A 193 -2.56 -7.32 -21.37
C GLN A 193 -3.33 -7.20 -20.06
N SER A 194 -2.73 -7.71 -18.98
CA SER A 194 -3.15 -7.38 -17.63
C SER A 194 -1.93 -6.94 -16.81
N ARG A 195 -2.15 -6.13 -15.78
CA ARG A 195 -1.09 -5.61 -14.91
C ARG A 195 -1.45 -5.87 -13.47
N SER A 196 -0.44 -6.20 -12.65
CA SER A 196 -0.57 -6.20 -11.20
C SER A 196 -0.44 -4.79 -10.62
N THR A 197 -0.89 -4.60 -9.39
CA THR A 197 -0.50 -3.46 -8.58
C THR A 197 0.99 -3.56 -8.23
N ALA A 198 1.64 -2.40 -8.04
CA ALA A 198 3.02 -2.37 -7.57
C ALA A 198 3.09 -2.79 -6.10
N LEU A 199 3.99 -3.71 -5.78
CA LEU A 199 4.27 -4.19 -4.43
C LEU A 199 5.56 -3.53 -3.92
N LEU A 200 5.48 -2.86 -2.77
CA LEU A 200 6.63 -2.26 -2.09
C LEU A 200 7.48 -3.37 -1.45
N GLN A 201 8.76 -3.39 -1.76
CA GLN A 201 9.75 -4.31 -1.19
C GLN A 201 10.39 -3.73 0.08
N ASP A 202 11.08 -4.56 0.85
CA ASP A 202 11.75 -4.14 2.09
C ASP A 202 12.85 -3.10 1.87
N ASP A 203 13.41 -3.04 0.67
CA ASP A 203 14.44 -2.06 0.29
C ASP A 203 13.87 -0.73 -0.24
N GLY A 204 12.56 -0.49 -0.11
CA GLY A 204 11.89 0.72 -0.54
C GLY A 204 11.62 0.80 -2.04
N ARG A 205 11.95 -0.23 -2.81
CA ARG A 205 11.69 -0.33 -4.25
C ARG A 205 10.41 -1.10 -4.52
N TYR A 206 9.96 -1.06 -5.77
CA TYR A 206 8.70 -1.68 -6.18
C TYR A 206 8.94 -2.82 -7.17
N SER A 207 8.09 -3.85 -7.06
CA SER A 207 8.00 -4.91 -8.05
C SER A 207 6.56 -5.02 -8.56
N TRP A 208 6.39 -5.30 -9.84
CA TRP A 208 5.10 -5.48 -10.49
C TRP A 208 5.23 -6.40 -11.68
N SER A 209 4.11 -6.83 -12.23
CA SER A 209 4.10 -7.72 -13.36
C SER A 209 3.08 -7.31 -14.40
N SER A 210 3.29 -7.77 -15.63
CA SER A 210 2.33 -7.70 -16.72
C SER A 210 2.26 -9.04 -17.42
N THR A 211 1.06 -9.45 -17.81
CA THR A 211 0.85 -10.65 -18.63
C THR A 211 0.41 -10.24 -20.04
N LEU A 212 0.88 -10.98 -21.04
CA LEU A 212 0.42 -10.91 -22.41
C LEU A 212 -0.21 -12.25 -22.79
N ARG A 213 -1.43 -12.23 -23.30
CA ARG A 213 -2.14 -13.40 -23.82
C ARG A 213 -2.13 -13.41 -25.34
N LEU A 214 -1.66 -14.50 -25.92
CA LEU A 214 -1.64 -14.74 -27.36
C LEU A 214 -2.37 -16.06 -27.66
N SER A 215 -2.85 -16.23 -28.88
CA SER A 215 -3.18 -17.58 -29.38
C SER A 215 -1.90 -18.38 -29.62
N VAL A 216 -2.00 -19.70 -29.59
CA VAL A 216 -0.83 -20.56 -29.89
C VAL A 216 -0.26 -20.30 -31.28
N ASP A 217 -1.10 -19.93 -32.26
CA ASP A 217 -0.64 -19.62 -33.61
C ASP A 217 0.13 -18.29 -33.67
N GLN A 218 -0.34 -17.26 -32.96
CA GLN A 218 0.41 -16.00 -32.80
C GLN A 218 1.77 -16.25 -32.13
N TRP A 219 1.81 -17.07 -31.08
CA TRP A 219 3.06 -17.44 -30.41
C TRP A 219 4.03 -18.18 -31.33
N ARG A 220 3.56 -19.19 -32.07
CA ARG A 220 4.39 -19.98 -32.98
C ARG A 220 4.94 -19.21 -34.18
N THR A 221 4.18 -18.22 -34.66
CA THR A 221 4.58 -17.38 -35.80
C THR A 221 5.44 -16.20 -35.40
N ALA A 222 5.43 -15.81 -34.11
CA ALA A 222 6.27 -14.76 -33.58
C ALA A 222 7.75 -15.16 -33.57
N GLY A 223 8.64 -14.30 -34.03
CA GLY A 223 10.08 -14.48 -33.93
C GLY A 223 10.63 -14.04 -32.57
N SER A 224 10.01 -13.02 -31.98
CA SER A 224 10.43 -12.43 -30.71
C SER A 224 9.28 -11.74 -29.96
N VAL A 225 9.33 -11.79 -28.63
CA VAL A 225 8.44 -11.04 -27.75
C VAL A 225 9.28 -10.21 -26.78
N THR A 226 8.99 -8.91 -26.71
CA THR A 226 9.72 -7.94 -25.88
C THR A 226 8.78 -7.32 -24.86
N CYS A 227 9.19 -7.32 -23.62
CA CYS A 227 8.63 -6.50 -22.58
C CYS A 227 9.47 -5.22 -22.44
N GLU A 228 8.82 -4.08 -22.38
CA GLU A 228 9.46 -2.76 -22.26
C GLU A 228 8.90 -2.01 -21.05
N ALA A 229 9.78 -1.53 -20.17
CA ALA A 229 9.44 -0.63 -19.08
C ALA A 229 9.84 0.80 -19.43
N ARG A 230 8.92 1.76 -19.22
CA ARG A 230 9.14 3.19 -19.45
C ARG A 230 8.68 4.02 -18.26
N GLN A 231 9.40 5.10 -18.00
CA GLN A 231 9.02 6.13 -17.05
C GLN A 231 9.37 7.52 -17.63
N GLY A 232 8.35 8.32 -17.93
CA GLY A 232 8.51 9.66 -18.49
C GLY A 232 9.46 9.69 -19.70
N SER A 233 10.46 10.55 -19.64
CA SER A 233 11.51 10.71 -20.68
C SER A 233 12.74 9.83 -20.46
N GLN A 234 12.74 8.92 -19.50
CA GLN A 234 13.86 8.03 -19.22
C GLN A 234 14.09 7.03 -20.36
N ASN A 235 15.33 6.54 -20.46
CA ASN A 235 15.63 5.47 -21.42
C ASN A 235 14.82 4.21 -21.05
N PRO A 236 14.14 3.60 -22.04
CA PRO A 236 13.37 2.39 -21.78
C PRO A 236 14.27 1.21 -21.41
N VAL A 237 13.82 0.37 -20.49
CA VAL A 237 14.44 -0.92 -20.21
C VAL A 237 13.66 -1.99 -20.95
N THR A 238 14.35 -2.91 -21.59
CA THR A 238 13.72 -3.97 -22.38
C THR A 238 14.27 -5.34 -22.05
N HIS A 239 13.41 -6.35 -22.12
CA HIS A 239 13.82 -7.75 -22.11
C HIS A 239 13.12 -8.48 -23.25
N THR A 240 13.89 -9.14 -24.13
CA THR A 240 13.39 -9.82 -25.32
C THR A 240 13.60 -11.32 -25.20
N LEU A 241 12.53 -12.06 -25.40
CA LEU A 241 12.53 -13.52 -25.51
C LEU A 241 12.43 -13.93 -26.99
N SER A 242 13.37 -14.76 -27.45
CA SER A 242 13.29 -15.38 -28.78
C SER A 242 12.46 -16.66 -28.68
N THR A 243 11.44 -16.80 -29.52
CA THR A 243 10.55 -17.97 -29.50
C THR A 243 11.26 -19.25 -29.94
N ASN A 244 12.31 -19.15 -30.76
CA ASN A 244 13.10 -20.29 -31.23
C ASN A 244 13.93 -20.98 -30.11
N GLN A 245 14.25 -20.29 -29.04
CA GLN A 245 14.98 -20.83 -27.88
C GLN A 245 14.11 -21.68 -26.95
N CYS A 246 12.79 -21.45 -26.96
CA CYS A 246 11.85 -22.18 -26.11
C CYS A 246 11.37 -23.52 -26.67
N SER A 247 11.69 -23.86 -27.92
CA SER A 247 11.30 -25.10 -28.55
C SER A 247 12.31 -26.28 -28.29
N GLN A 248 13.42 -26.02 -27.61
CA GLN A 248 14.50 -26.99 -27.39
C GLN A 248 14.60 -27.50 -25.93
N SER A 249 13.68 -27.16 -25.03
CA SER A 249 13.68 -27.61 -23.63
C SER A 249 12.43 -28.40 -23.24
#